data_78d280af3f72895d77944415349ae5e3
#
_entry.id   78d280af3f72895d77944415349ae5e3
#
_cell.length_a   1.000
_cell.length_b   1.000
_cell.length_c   1.000
_cell.angle_alpha   90.00
_cell.angle_beta   90.00
_cell.angle_gamma   90.00
#
_symmetry.space_group_name_H-M   'P 1'
#
loop_
_entity.id
_entity.type
_entity.pdbx_description
1 polymer ?
#
loop_
_entity_poly.entity_id
_entity_poly.type
_entity_poly.pdbx_seq_one_letter_code
_entity_poly.pdbx_strand_id
1 'polypeptide(L)'
;KPIESGALKVNQSDLSFVKKFSNLVEKVDFFQFSLFKEPVAPLTASLIEKKKINYSQIVKNIKKLEKEYDLLVIEGAGGLRVPITKSKEIVDLIKSIN
;
A
#
# COMPACT_ATOMS: atom_id res chain seq x y z
N LYS A 1 -2.65 -2.39 3.12
CA LYS A 1 -1.44 -2.30 2.27
C LYS A 1 -1.57 -1.11 1.31
N PRO A 2 -0.97 0.05 1.59
CA PRO A 2 -1.18 1.26 0.79
C PRO A 2 -0.72 1.12 -0.66
N ILE A 3 0.40 0.42 -0.87
CA ILE A 3 1.00 0.22 -2.18
C ILE A 3 1.42 -1.24 -2.32
N GLU A 4 1.19 -1.82 -3.47
CA GLU A 4 1.62 -3.17 -3.82
C GLU A 4 2.11 -3.22 -5.26
N SER A 5 3.14 -4.01 -5.51
CA SER A 5 3.67 -4.36 -6.83
C SER A 5 3.75 -5.88 -6.98
N GLY A 6 3.71 -6.38 -8.22
CA GLY A 6 3.80 -7.80 -8.51
C GLY A 6 2.46 -8.54 -8.56
N ALA A 7 1.33 -7.85 -8.60
CA ALA A 7 0.02 -8.47 -8.77
C ALA A 7 -0.65 -8.02 -10.07
N LEU A 8 -0.93 -8.97 -10.96
CA LEU A 8 -1.58 -8.70 -12.25
C LEU A 8 -3.03 -8.23 -12.10
N LYS A 9 -3.71 -8.69 -11.06
CA LYS A 9 -5.13 -8.40 -10.77
C LYS A 9 -5.32 -8.26 -9.27
N VAL A 10 -6.36 -7.54 -8.85
CA VAL A 10 -6.70 -7.34 -7.44
C VAL A 10 -6.87 -8.65 -6.69
N ASN A 11 -7.45 -9.68 -7.30
CA ASN A 11 -7.63 -11.00 -6.68
C ASN A 11 -6.33 -11.81 -6.49
N GLN A 12 -5.20 -11.31 -6.99
CA GLN A 12 -3.86 -11.87 -6.81
C GLN A 12 -3.02 -11.05 -5.84
N SER A 13 -3.59 -9.99 -5.25
CA SER A 13 -2.90 -9.13 -4.29
C SER A 13 -2.76 -9.80 -2.92
N ASP A 14 -1.78 -9.33 -2.14
CA ASP A 14 -1.58 -9.77 -0.76
C ASP A 14 -2.84 -9.57 0.10
N LEU A 15 -3.55 -8.45 -0.09
CA LEU A 15 -4.82 -8.21 0.60
C LEU A 15 -5.89 -9.24 0.25
N SER A 16 -5.99 -9.63 -1.02
CA SER A 16 -6.91 -10.69 -1.44
C SER A 16 -6.55 -12.04 -0.83
N PHE A 17 -5.26 -12.33 -0.73
CA PHE A 17 -4.77 -13.54 -0.06
C PHE A 17 -5.15 -13.53 1.42
N VAL A 18 -4.81 -12.47 2.15
CA VAL A 18 -5.15 -12.33 3.58
C VAL A 18 -6.65 -12.42 3.78
N LYS A 19 -7.44 -11.74 2.96
CA LYS A 19 -8.90 -11.77 3.01
C LYS A 19 -9.45 -13.20 2.84
N LYS A 20 -8.90 -13.96 1.90
CA LYS A 20 -9.34 -15.33 1.60
C LYS A 20 -9.03 -16.31 2.74
N PHE A 21 -7.89 -16.15 3.41
CA PHE A 21 -7.40 -17.10 4.41
C PHE A 21 -7.59 -16.63 5.86
N SER A 22 -8.08 -15.42 6.10
CA SER A 22 -8.40 -14.94 7.44
C SER A 22 -9.88 -15.21 7.78
N ASN A 23 -10.13 -15.74 8.97
CA ASN A 23 -11.47 -15.86 9.53
C ASN A 23 -12.03 -14.51 10.04
N LEU A 24 -11.36 -13.41 9.72
CA LEU A 24 -11.66 -12.05 10.19
C LEU A 24 -12.42 -11.19 9.18
N VAL A 25 -12.79 -11.74 8.02
CA VAL A 25 -13.38 -11.01 6.89
C VAL A 25 -14.63 -10.19 7.26
N GLU A 26 -15.42 -10.67 8.20
CA GLU A 26 -16.62 -9.96 8.67
C GLU A 26 -16.34 -8.85 9.68
N LYS A 27 -15.09 -8.76 10.21
CA LYS A 27 -14.70 -7.85 11.29
C LYS A 27 -13.60 -6.86 10.90
N VAL A 28 -13.04 -7.00 9.70
CA VAL A 28 -11.85 -6.24 9.26
C VAL A 28 -12.06 -5.70 7.85
N ASP A 29 -11.86 -4.41 7.67
CA ASP A 29 -11.82 -3.77 6.36
C ASP A 29 -10.40 -3.78 5.79
N PHE A 30 -10.28 -3.90 4.46
CA PHE A 30 -9.02 -3.99 3.74
C PHE A 30 -8.90 -2.84 2.74
N PHE A 31 -7.78 -2.12 2.79
CA PHE A 31 -7.54 -0.95 1.95
C PHE A 31 -6.25 -1.07 1.15
N GLN A 32 -6.33 -0.73 -0.15
CA GLN A 32 -5.20 -0.65 -1.06
C GLN A 32 -5.39 0.56 -1.98
N PHE A 33 -4.36 1.41 -2.09
CA PHE A 33 -4.47 2.66 -2.85
C PHE A 33 -3.75 2.61 -4.19
N SER A 34 -2.70 1.79 -4.30
CA SER A 34 -1.95 1.61 -5.54
C SER A 34 -1.56 0.15 -5.74
N LEU A 35 -1.84 -0.36 -6.93
CA LEU A 35 -1.49 -1.71 -7.35
C LEU A 35 -0.76 -1.65 -8.69
N PHE A 36 0.39 -2.33 -8.77
CA PHE A 36 1.22 -2.43 -9.96
C PHE A 36 1.41 -3.89 -10.34
N LYS A 37 1.49 -4.16 -11.65
CA LYS A 37 1.71 -5.51 -12.20
C LYS A 37 3.16 -5.97 -12.07
N GLU A 38 4.10 -5.04 -12.32
CA GLU A 38 5.52 -5.36 -12.32
C GLU A 38 6.02 -5.64 -10.89
N PRO A 39 6.73 -6.79 -10.68
CA PRO A 39 7.22 -7.21 -9.36
C PRO A 39 8.55 -6.51 -9.01
N VAL A 40 8.54 -5.18 -8.99
CA VAL A 40 9.70 -4.33 -8.69
C VAL A 40 9.31 -3.26 -7.68
N ALA A 41 10.27 -2.47 -7.20
CA ALA A 41 10.01 -1.37 -6.27
C ALA A 41 8.90 -0.44 -6.79
N PRO A 42 8.03 0.13 -5.92
CA PRO A 42 6.90 0.96 -6.32
C PRO A 42 7.25 2.09 -7.29
N LEU A 43 8.35 2.81 -7.06
CA LEU A 43 8.80 3.86 -7.98
C LEU A 43 9.10 3.29 -9.37
N THR A 44 9.83 2.19 -9.46
CA THR A 44 10.18 1.55 -10.73
C THR A 44 8.92 1.06 -11.45
N ALA A 45 8.01 0.38 -10.74
CA ALA A 45 6.74 -0.06 -11.29
C ALA A 45 5.91 1.10 -11.82
N SER A 46 5.87 2.21 -11.09
CA SER A 46 5.13 3.42 -11.51
C SER A 46 5.68 4.03 -12.81
N LEU A 47 7.00 3.99 -12.99
CA LEU A 47 7.66 4.48 -14.20
C LEU A 47 7.41 3.55 -15.41
N ILE A 48 7.52 2.24 -15.21
CA ILE A 48 7.26 1.23 -16.26
C ILE A 48 5.81 1.30 -16.73
N GLU A 49 4.87 1.31 -15.79
CA GLU A 49 3.43 1.31 -16.07
C GLU A 49 2.86 2.69 -16.37
N LYS A 50 3.68 3.76 -16.32
CA LYS A 50 3.26 5.16 -16.50
C LYS A 50 2.09 5.55 -15.57
N LYS A 51 2.03 4.97 -14.39
CA LYS A 51 1.00 5.15 -13.38
C LYS A 51 1.58 5.86 -12.15
N LYS A 52 1.27 7.13 -12.00
CA LYS A 52 1.81 7.98 -10.94
C LYS A 52 1.32 7.55 -9.54
N ILE A 53 2.24 7.47 -8.59
CA ILE A 53 1.93 7.32 -7.17
C ILE A 53 1.68 8.71 -6.58
N ASN A 54 0.48 8.94 -6.05
CA ASN A 54 0.16 10.16 -5.32
C ASN A 54 0.46 9.96 -3.82
N TYR A 55 1.70 10.21 -3.42
CA TYR A 55 2.17 10.04 -2.04
C TYR A 55 1.33 10.84 -1.03
N SER A 56 1.06 12.12 -1.31
CA SER A 56 0.30 12.97 -0.39
C SER A 56 -1.15 12.48 -0.20
N GLN A 57 -1.75 11.94 -1.25
CA GLN A 57 -3.09 11.36 -1.15
C GLN A 57 -3.08 10.06 -0.32
N ILE A 58 -2.04 9.24 -0.45
CA ILE A 58 -1.87 8.03 0.38
C ILE A 58 -1.78 8.41 1.86
N VAL A 59 -0.95 9.38 2.21
CA VAL A 59 -0.84 9.88 3.59
C VAL A 59 -2.18 10.40 4.11
N LYS A 60 -2.90 11.18 3.31
CA LYS A 60 -4.25 11.68 3.65
C LYS A 60 -5.23 10.55 3.93
N ASN A 61 -5.26 9.55 3.05
CA ASN A 61 -6.16 8.40 3.19
C ASN A 61 -5.86 7.61 4.46
N ILE A 62 -4.58 7.36 4.76
CA ILE A 62 -4.18 6.66 5.98
C ILE A 62 -4.62 7.45 7.23
N LYS A 63 -4.35 8.76 7.27
CA LYS A 63 -4.75 9.62 8.40
C LYS A 63 -6.28 9.72 8.57
N LYS A 64 -7.03 9.58 7.50
CA LYS A 64 -8.49 9.48 7.57
C LYS A 64 -8.90 8.17 8.22
N LEU A 65 -8.36 7.04 7.76
CA LEU A 65 -8.65 5.72 8.31
C LEU A 65 -8.27 5.62 9.80
N GLU A 66 -7.15 6.21 10.20
CA GLU A 66 -6.71 6.26 11.61
C GLU A 66 -7.75 6.90 12.54
N LYS A 67 -8.56 7.83 12.03
CA LYS A 67 -9.66 8.47 12.80
C LYS A 67 -10.95 7.65 12.79
N GLU A 68 -11.11 6.76 11.83
CA GLU A 68 -12.34 5.97 11.62
C GLU A 68 -12.28 4.57 12.26
N TYR A 69 -11.07 4.08 12.56
CA TYR A 69 -10.85 2.73 13.07
C TYR A 69 -10.09 2.73 14.39
N ASP A 70 -10.46 1.84 15.32
CA ASP A 70 -9.79 1.67 16.61
C ASP A 70 -8.37 1.11 16.48
N LEU A 71 -8.13 0.31 15.43
CA LEU A 71 -6.83 -0.27 15.09
C LEU A 71 -6.62 -0.26 13.58
N LEU A 72 -5.48 0.28 13.15
CA LEU A 72 -5.05 0.27 11.75
C LEU A 72 -3.70 -0.43 11.62
N VAL A 73 -3.67 -1.57 10.92
CA VAL A 73 -2.43 -2.30 10.59
C VAL A 73 -2.00 -1.95 9.18
N ILE A 74 -0.78 -1.44 9.01
CA ILE A 74 -0.25 -0.98 7.73
C ILE A 74 0.96 -1.80 7.34
N GLU A 75 0.89 -2.47 6.19
CA GLU A 75 2.02 -3.20 5.60
C GLU A 75 2.64 -2.38 4.47
N GLY A 76 3.95 -2.15 4.53
CA GLY A 76 4.73 -1.51 3.46
C GLY A 76 4.97 -2.43 2.26
N ALA A 77 5.52 -1.88 1.20
CA ALA A 77 5.97 -2.61 0.01
C ALA A 77 7.50 -2.76 0.05
N GLY A 78 7.99 -3.89 0.52
CA GLY A 78 9.41 -4.17 0.71
C GLY A 78 10.00 -3.50 1.95
N GLY A 79 11.32 -3.27 1.95
CA GLY A 79 12.04 -2.73 3.10
C GLY A 79 11.89 -1.21 3.28
N LEU A 80 12.43 -0.69 4.40
CA LEU A 80 12.31 0.72 4.79
C LEU A 80 12.87 1.71 3.77
N ARG A 81 13.93 1.34 3.05
CA ARG A 81 14.60 2.17 2.04
C ARG A 81 14.06 1.98 0.62
N VAL A 82 12.97 1.25 0.45
CA VAL A 82 12.35 1.05 -0.87
C VAL A 82 11.71 2.36 -1.34
N PRO A 83 12.04 2.85 -2.56
CA PRO A 83 11.52 4.11 -3.05
C PRO A 83 10.07 4.01 -3.51
N ILE A 84 9.24 4.94 -3.02
CA ILE A 84 7.85 5.14 -3.44
C ILE A 84 7.79 6.18 -4.57
N THR A 85 8.54 7.26 -4.41
CA THR A 85 8.71 8.32 -5.41
C THR A 85 10.18 8.68 -5.53
N LYS A 86 10.54 9.61 -6.41
CA LYS A 86 11.92 10.09 -6.55
C LYS A 86 12.51 10.70 -5.25
N SER A 87 11.65 11.14 -4.33
CA SER A 87 12.05 11.83 -3.09
C SER A 87 11.47 11.22 -1.82
N LYS A 88 10.74 10.11 -1.91
CA LYS A 88 10.07 9.47 -0.77
C LYS A 88 10.28 7.96 -0.79
N GLU A 89 10.63 7.42 0.37
CA GLU A 89 10.81 5.99 0.65
C GLU A 89 9.72 5.48 1.61
N ILE A 90 9.67 4.19 1.86
CA ILE A 90 8.75 3.58 2.84
C ILE A 90 8.94 4.20 4.23
N VAL A 91 10.18 4.44 4.65
CA VAL A 91 10.46 5.10 5.94
C VAL A 91 9.87 6.51 6.04
N ASP A 92 9.80 7.24 4.94
CA ASP A 92 9.16 8.57 4.94
C ASP A 92 7.64 8.46 5.10
N LEU A 93 7.02 7.41 4.53
CA LEU A 93 5.61 7.14 4.74
C LEU A 93 5.33 6.86 6.21
N ILE A 94 6.12 6.00 6.86
CA ILE A 94 6.01 5.71 8.29
C ILE A 94 6.11 6.99 9.12
N LYS A 95 7.12 7.83 8.87
CA LYS A 95 7.28 9.12 9.56
C LYS A 95 6.12 10.09 9.34
N SER A 96 5.49 10.04 8.16
CA SER A 96 4.39 10.95 7.80
C SER A 96 3.06 10.60 8.46
N ILE A 97 2.90 9.38 8.94
CA ILE A 97 1.66 8.88 9.56
C ILE A 97 1.76 8.74 11.08
N ASN A 98 2.94 8.85 11.62
CA ASN A 98 3.15 8.83 13.08
C ASN A 98 2.88 10.19 13.73
#